data_12bb4782aca31f021c2341f259d74add
#
_entry.id   12bb4782aca31f021c2341f259d74add
#
_cell.length_a   1.000
_cell.length_b   1.000
_cell.length_c   1.000
_cell.angle_alpha   90.00
_cell.angle_beta   90.00
_cell.angle_gamma   90.00
#
_symmetry.space_group_name_H-M   'P 1'
#
loop_
_entity.id
_entity.type
_entity.pdbx_description
1 polymer ?
#
loop_
_entity_poly.entity_id
_entity_poly.type
_entity_poly.pdbx_seq_one_letter_code
_entity_poly.pdbx_strand_id
1 'polypeptide(L)'
;MGKKVTAAAQQKAAAALAEAMSSIDGVNAAVDTRTSGTQDRHTVSATSTPESWRALAEALAAEQGVDYCSMITGIHWPDAADKTWEVVYHLMRTCVRDPAAIQGVIQPNITDANNVEGADVPLEIQISISLPDTREPAVASVQDIWVGADWNEKETWDLVGIDFDGHEGMRRVLNPHETPVGYHPLQKQHKLRYHGFEEMYDDVQGYLRKPADAGKLK
;
A
#
# COMPACT_ATOMS: atom_id res chain seq x y z
N MET A 1 -4.90 3.19 -31.77
CA MET A 1 -3.49 3.53 -31.45
C MET A 1 -3.54 4.57 -30.34
N GLY A 2 -3.23 4.22 -29.09
CA GLY A 2 -3.24 5.17 -27.97
C GLY A 2 -2.20 6.28 -28.22
N LYS A 3 -2.56 7.53 -27.90
CA LYS A 3 -1.60 8.65 -27.91
C LYS A 3 -0.45 8.31 -26.96
N LYS A 4 0.80 8.37 -27.45
CA LYS A 4 1.97 8.31 -26.57
C LYS A 4 1.93 9.48 -25.60
N VAL A 5 1.90 9.20 -24.32
CA VAL A 5 2.02 10.21 -23.27
C VAL A 5 3.47 10.72 -23.29
N THR A 6 3.63 12.03 -23.39
CA THR A 6 4.96 12.68 -23.35
C THR A 6 5.39 12.89 -21.89
N ALA A 7 6.70 12.89 -21.60
CA ALA A 7 7.21 13.20 -20.26
C ALA A 7 6.71 14.58 -19.76
N ALA A 8 6.65 15.57 -20.64
CA ALA A 8 6.13 16.89 -20.27
C ALA A 8 4.64 16.87 -19.87
N ALA A 9 3.80 16.07 -20.56
CA ALA A 9 2.40 15.91 -20.19
C ALA A 9 2.27 15.17 -18.85
N GLN A 10 3.10 14.15 -18.61
CA GLN A 10 3.13 13.43 -17.34
C GLN A 10 3.59 14.34 -16.20
N GLN A 11 4.62 15.16 -16.40
CA GLN A 11 5.09 16.12 -15.42
C GLN A 11 4.00 17.13 -15.04
N LYS A 12 3.31 17.68 -16.03
CA LYS A 12 2.22 18.64 -15.82
C LYS A 12 1.06 18.00 -15.03
N ALA A 13 0.67 16.78 -15.41
CA ALA A 13 -0.39 16.05 -14.73
C ALA A 13 0.01 15.66 -13.30
N ALA A 14 1.27 15.29 -13.07
CA ALA A 14 1.78 14.98 -11.73
C ALA A 14 1.83 16.23 -10.85
N ALA A 15 2.22 17.38 -11.39
CA ALA A 15 2.23 18.64 -10.65
C ALA A 15 0.82 19.08 -10.25
N ALA A 16 -0.15 19.00 -11.16
CA ALA A 16 -1.54 19.32 -10.87
C ALA A 16 -2.14 18.40 -9.80
N LEU A 17 -1.81 17.10 -9.86
CA LEU A 17 -2.26 16.14 -8.84
C LEU A 17 -1.61 16.42 -7.48
N ALA A 18 -0.31 16.71 -7.44
CA ALA A 18 0.40 17.03 -6.19
C ALA A 18 -0.16 18.31 -5.55
N GLU A 19 -0.51 19.32 -6.34
CA GLU A 19 -1.16 20.54 -5.85
C GLU A 19 -2.55 20.25 -5.29
N ALA A 20 -3.37 19.46 -6.00
CA ALA A 20 -4.69 19.06 -5.51
C ALA A 20 -4.61 18.26 -4.20
N MET A 21 -3.66 17.33 -4.07
CA MET A 21 -3.45 16.58 -2.83
C MET A 21 -3.01 17.49 -1.69
N SER A 22 -2.10 18.42 -1.94
CA SER A 22 -1.59 19.34 -0.93
C SER A 22 -2.61 20.40 -0.47
N SER A 23 -3.74 20.52 -1.16
CA SER A 23 -4.85 21.37 -0.70
C SER A 23 -5.64 20.77 0.48
N ILE A 24 -5.44 19.48 0.74
CA ILE A 24 -6.07 18.77 1.87
C ILE A 24 -5.18 18.96 3.10
N ASP A 25 -5.79 19.38 4.21
CA ASP A 25 -5.07 19.59 5.45
C ASP A 25 -4.40 18.30 5.94
N GLY A 26 -3.16 18.39 6.40
CA GLY A 26 -2.36 17.25 6.83
C GLY A 26 -1.75 16.41 5.70
N VAL A 27 -1.87 16.85 4.44
CA VAL A 27 -1.26 16.19 3.29
C VAL A 27 -0.15 17.05 2.69
N ASN A 28 0.99 16.44 2.43
CA ASN A 28 2.11 17.06 1.72
C ASN A 28 2.51 16.18 0.53
N ALA A 29 2.40 16.71 -0.67
CA ALA A 29 2.67 15.99 -1.90
C ALA A 29 3.70 16.70 -2.77
N ALA A 30 4.54 15.93 -3.42
CA ALA A 30 5.59 16.39 -4.32
C ALA A 30 5.70 15.50 -5.56
N VAL A 31 6.26 16.05 -6.62
CA VAL A 31 6.56 15.29 -7.84
C VAL A 31 7.96 14.73 -7.74
N ASP A 32 8.08 13.42 -7.85
CA ASP A 32 9.35 12.73 -7.99
C ASP A 32 9.66 12.46 -9.46
N THR A 33 10.90 12.71 -9.85
CA THR A 33 11.36 12.41 -11.20
C THR A 33 12.44 11.34 -11.15
N ARG A 34 12.21 10.24 -11.83
CA ARG A 34 13.20 9.17 -12.01
C ARG A 34 13.61 9.09 -13.46
N THR A 35 14.91 9.24 -13.73
CA THR A 35 15.48 9.10 -15.07
C THR A 35 15.92 7.66 -15.28
N SER A 36 15.38 7.01 -16.32
CA SER A 36 15.79 5.69 -16.75
C SER A 36 16.28 5.75 -18.19
N GLY A 37 17.60 5.75 -18.37
CA GLY A 37 18.21 5.96 -19.69
C GLY A 37 17.94 7.37 -20.21
N THR A 38 17.18 7.46 -21.29
CA THR A 38 16.82 8.74 -21.95
C THR A 38 15.38 9.19 -21.64
N GLN A 39 14.69 8.51 -20.74
CA GLN A 39 13.28 8.78 -20.41
C GLN A 39 13.14 9.18 -18.95
N ASP A 40 12.46 10.29 -18.73
CA ASP A 40 12.03 10.72 -17.40
C ASP A 40 10.63 10.15 -17.12
N ARG A 41 10.46 9.61 -15.91
CA ARG A 41 9.19 9.23 -15.32
C ARG A 41 8.87 10.15 -14.18
N HIS A 42 7.66 10.68 -14.18
CA HIS A 42 7.18 11.55 -13.12
C HIS A 42 6.13 10.79 -12.31
N THR A 43 6.37 10.66 -11.02
CA THR A 43 5.48 10.03 -10.04
C THR A 43 5.11 11.06 -8.98
N VAL A 44 4.05 10.83 -8.23
CA VAL A 44 3.67 11.69 -7.10
C VAL A 44 3.96 10.95 -5.81
N SER A 45 4.75 11.56 -4.95
CA SER A 45 4.99 11.09 -3.57
C SER A 45 4.30 12.02 -2.59
N ALA A 46 3.58 11.45 -1.64
CA ALA A 46 2.88 12.22 -0.62
C ALA A 46 3.04 11.61 0.76
N THR A 47 2.94 12.47 1.77
CA THR A 47 2.74 12.06 3.15
C THR A 47 1.38 12.55 3.62
N SER A 48 0.68 11.74 4.40
CA SER A 48 -0.62 12.07 4.97
C SER A 48 -0.64 11.73 6.46
N THR A 49 -1.48 12.41 7.21
CA THR A 49 -1.81 11.99 8.57
C THR A 49 -2.87 10.89 8.53
N PRO A 50 -2.98 10.04 9.58
CA PRO A 50 -4.03 9.03 9.65
C PRO A 50 -5.44 9.61 9.55
N GLU A 51 -5.65 10.81 10.13
CA GLU A 51 -6.93 11.50 10.15
C GLU A 51 -7.34 12.01 8.75
N SER A 52 -6.36 12.49 7.98
CA SER A 52 -6.60 13.05 6.64
C SER A 52 -6.67 11.97 5.56
N TRP A 53 -6.18 10.77 5.86
CA TRP A 53 -6.06 9.70 4.87
C TRP A 53 -7.37 9.35 4.18
N ARG A 54 -8.44 9.17 4.95
CA ARG A 54 -9.72 8.75 4.36
C ARG A 54 -10.27 9.79 3.39
N ALA A 55 -10.23 11.07 3.77
CA ALA A 55 -10.67 12.17 2.90
C ALA A 55 -9.81 12.28 1.64
N LEU A 56 -8.49 12.10 1.78
CA LEU A 56 -7.57 12.06 0.64
C LEU A 56 -7.91 10.92 -0.31
N ALA A 57 -8.15 9.71 0.19
CA ALA A 57 -8.48 8.54 -0.62
C ALA A 57 -9.78 8.74 -1.41
N GLU A 58 -10.82 9.28 -0.78
CA GLU A 58 -12.08 9.61 -1.42
C GLU A 58 -11.90 10.66 -2.53
N ALA A 59 -11.15 11.73 -2.26
CA ALA A 59 -10.86 12.76 -3.27
C ALA A 59 -10.05 12.20 -4.45
N LEU A 60 -9.05 11.35 -4.18
CA LEU A 60 -8.25 10.71 -5.22
C LEU A 60 -9.10 9.83 -6.15
N ALA A 61 -10.00 9.05 -5.60
CA ALA A 61 -10.87 8.18 -6.39
C ALA A 61 -11.96 8.97 -7.13
N ALA A 62 -12.70 9.85 -6.44
CA ALA A 62 -13.85 10.53 -7.00
C ALA A 62 -13.46 11.68 -7.94
N GLU A 63 -12.45 12.48 -7.57
CA GLU A 63 -12.13 13.71 -8.27
C GLU A 63 -10.91 13.57 -9.19
N GLN A 64 -9.90 12.80 -8.78
CA GLN A 64 -8.63 12.70 -9.50
C GLN A 64 -8.50 11.46 -10.39
N GLY A 65 -9.51 10.58 -10.40
CA GLY A 65 -9.55 9.41 -11.28
C GLY A 65 -8.50 8.35 -10.96
N VAL A 66 -8.09 8.26 -9.70
CA VAL A 66 -7.20 7.19 -9.22
C VAL A 66 -8.03 5.92 -9.06
N ASP A 67 -7.82 4.96 -9.94
CA ASP A 67 -8.70 3.81 -10.16
C ASP A 67 -8.12 2.48 -9.70
N TYR A 68 -6.85 2.44 -9.29
CA TYR A 68 -6.19 1.19 -8.93
C TYR A 68 -5.30 1.31 -7.70
N CYS A 69 -5.52 0.44 -6.72
CA CYS A 69 -4.62 0.20 -5.60
C CYS A 69 -3.77 -1.02 -5.92
N SER A 70 -2.48 -0.79 -6.20
CA SER A 70 -1.58 -1.87 -6.60
C SER A 70 -0.99 -2.61 -5.41
N MET A 71 -0.69 -1.90 -4.32
CA MET A 71 -0.08 -2.48 -3.13
C MET A 71 -0.29 -1.59 -1.90
N ILE A 72 -0.43 -2.24 -0.75
CA ILE A 72 -0.37 -1.61 0.57
C ILE A 72 0.70 -2.32 1.38
N THR A 73 1.63 -1.58 1.94
CA THR A 73 2.76 -2.14 2.68
C THR A 73 2.82 -1.53 4.07
N GLY A 74 2.72 -2.37 5.08
CA GLY A 74 2.98 -1.97 6.47
C GLY A 74 4.45 -2.13 6.82
N ILE A 75 5.01 -1.18 7.56
CA ILE A 75 6.40 -1.19 8.00
C ILE A 75 6.46 -0.92 9.51
N HIS A 76 7.29 -1.69 10.20
CA HIS A 76 7.60 -1.49 11.62
C HIS A 76 9.01 -0.93 11.76
N TRP A 77 9.13 0.26 12.39
CA TRP A 77 10.37 1.01 12.62
C TRP A 77 10.65 1.14 14.13
N PRO A 78 11.07 0.08 14.83
CA PRO A 78 11.20 0.10 16.29
C PRO A 78 12.25 1.10 16.80
N ASP A 79 13.24 1.44 15.95
CA ASP A 79 14.36 2.30 16.33
C ASP A 79 14.25 3.72 15.73
N ALA A 80 13.16 4.03 15.02
CA ALA A 80 12.98 5.37 14.48
C ALA A 80 12.45 6.33 15.55
N ALA A 81 12.97 7.57 15.54
CA ALA A 81 12.62 8.58 16.55
C ALA A 81 11.27 9.26 16.27
N ASP A 82 10.81 9.24 15.03
CA ASP A 82 9.67 10.00 14.52
C ASP A 82 8.43 9.15 14.21
N LYS A 83 8.62 7.86 14.05
CA LYS A 83 7.53 6.93 13.73
C LYS A 83 7.87 5.52 14.17
N THR A 84 6.90 4.80 14.69
CA THR A 84 7.04 3.36 14.99
C THR A 84 6.40 2.51 13.91
N TRP A 85 5.34 2.99 13.31
CA TRP A 85 4.63 2.30 12.25
C TRP A 85 4.44 3.20 11.04
N GLU A 86 4.42 2.60 9.87
CA GLU A 86 4.18 3.29 8.61
C GLU A 86 3.35 2.41 7.69
N VAL A 87 2.38 3.00 7.01
CA VAL A 87 1.67 2.34 5.91
C VAL A 87 1.96 3.10 4.62
N VAL A 88 2.38 2.38 3.60
CA VAL A 88 2.65 2.93 2.27
C VAL A 88 1.65 2.37 1.28
N TYR A 89 0.91 3.27 0.65
CA TYR A 89 -0.03 2.95 -0.42
C TYR A 89 0.61 3.24 -1.77
N HIS A 90 0.58 2.26 -2.65
CA HIS A 90 0.92 2.43 -4.06
C HIS A 90 -0.35 2.42 -4.89
N LEU A 91 -0.72 3.59 -5.38
CA LEU A 91 -1.92 3.82 -6.16
C LEU A 91 -1.56 4.17 -7.60
N MET A 92 -2.47 3.92 -8.51
CA MET A 92 -2.28 4.24 -9.91
C MET A 92 -3.55 4.87 -10.50
N ARG A 93 -3.33 5.83 -11.37
CA ARG A 93 -4.32 6.30 -12.32
C ARG A 93 -4.02 5.60 -13.64
N THR A 94 -4.82 4.59 -13.99
CA THR A 94 -4.55 3.77 -15.18
C THR A 94 -5.18 4.34 -16.44
N CYS A 95 -6.14 5.25 -16.29
CA CYS A 95 -6.91 5.85 -17.38
C CYS A 95 -7.67 4.83 -18.26
N VAL A 96 -8.01 3.68 -17.70
CA VAL A 96 -8.85 2.69 -18.37
C VAL A 96 -10.29 3.18 -18.32
N ARG A 97 -10.78 3.72 -19.44
CA ARG A 97 -12.11 4.34 -19.55
C ARG A 97 -13.15 3.47 -20.27
N ASP A 98 -12.80 2.23 -20.62
CA ASP A 98 -13.75 1.34 -21.29
C ASP A 98 -14.55 0.54 -20.25
N PRO A 99 -15.80 0.95 -19.93
CA PRO A 99 -16.63 0.21 -18.97
C PRO A 99 -16.99 -1.20 -19.48
N ALA A 100 -16.84 -1.48 -20.77
CA ALA A 100 -17.05 -2.81 -21.32
C ALA A 100 -15.88 -3.76 -21.03
N ALA A 101 -14.66 -3.22 -20.84
CA ALA A 101 -13.47 -4.00 -20.52
C ALA A 101 -13.48 -4.50 -19.05
N ILE A 102 -14.37 -3.96 -18.21
CA ILE A 102 -14.38 -4.17 -16.75
C ILE A 102 -15.74 -4.72 -16.30
N GLN A 103 -16.33 -5.59 -17.09
CA GLN A 103 -17.57 -6.26 -16.71
C GLN A 103 -17.37 -7.09 -15.42
N GLY A 104 -18.05 -6.69 -14.36
CA GLY A 104 -18.10 -7.43 -13.09
C GLY A 104 -17.25 -6.85 -11.96
N VAL A 105 -16.55 -5.75 -12.17
CA VAL A 105 -15.86 -5.02 -11.11
C VAL A 105 -16.72 -3.84 -10.66
N ILE A 106 -17.02 -3.78 -9.36
CA ILE A 106 -17.64 -2.60 -8.74
C ILE A 106 -16.58 -1.50 -8.79
N GLN A 107 -16.72 -0.58 -9.73
CA GLN A 107 -15.87 0.61 -9.74
C GLN A 107 -16.55 1.74 -8.96
N PRO A 108 -15.79 2.50 -8.17
CA PRO A 108 -16.29 3.77 -7.68
C PRO A 108 -16.68 4.64 -8.88
N ASN A 109 -17.76 5.39 -8.74
CA ASN A 109 -18.24 6.30 -9.79
C ASN A 109 -17.18 7.36 -10.09
N ILE A 110 -16.36 7.13 -11.10
CA ILE A 110 -15.38 8.09 -11.63
C ILE A 110 -16.10 9.10 -12.55
N THR A 111 -17.22 9.64 -12.12
CA THR A 111 -18.04 10.51 -12.95
C THR A 111 -17.46 11.91 -13.10
N ASP A 112 -16.70 12.38 -12.13
CA ASP A 112 -16.23 13.77 -12.09
C ASP A 112 -14.77 13.94 -12.56
N ALA A 113 -13.97 12.87 -12.57
CA ALA A 113 -12.58 12.90 -13.03
C ALA A 113 -12.41 13.31 -14.52
N ASN A 114 -13.47 13.25 -15.32
CA ASN A 114 -13.44 13.64 -16.73
C ASN A 114 -13.15 15.14 -16.96
N ASN A 115 -13.32 15.97 -15.95
CA ASN A 115 -13.14 17.42 -16.02
C ASN A 115 -11.79 17.88 -15.44
N VAL A 116 -10.99 16.97 -14.90
CA VAL A 116 -9.70 17.30 -14.28
C VAL A 116 -8.61 17.36 -15.35
N GLU A 117 -7.84 18.44 -15.35
CA GLU A 117 -6.72 18.60 -16.30
C GLU A 117 -5.69 17.48 -16.09
N GLY A 118 -5.38 16.77 -17.18
CA GLY A 118 -4.44 15.65 -17.16
C GLY A 118 -4.98 14.33 -16.60
N ALA A 119 -6.30 14.22 -16.36
CA ALA A 119 -6.92 12.98 -15.89
C ALA A 119 -6.79 11.81 -16.90
N ASP A 120 -6.44 12.09 -18.15
CA ASP A 120 -6.17 11.11 -19.20
C ASP A 120 -4.69 10.65 -19.23
N VAL A 121 -3.86 11.15 -18.32
CA VAL A 121 -2.44 10.79 -18.21
C VAL A 121 -2.24 9.76 -17.10
N PRO A 122 -1.70 8.56 -17.39
CA PRO A 122 -1.38 7.58 -16.38
C PRO A 122 -0.32 8.10 -15.39
N LEU A 123 -0.56 7.88 -14.10
CA LEU A 123 0.36 8.29 -13.03
C LEU A 123 0.48 7.19 -11.97
N GLU A 124 1.68 7.09 -11.41
CA GLU A 124 1.97 6.32 -10.21
C GLU A 124 2.00 7.29 -9.00
N ILE A 125 1.38 6.87 -7.90
CA ILE A 125 1.24 7.67 -6.69
C ILE A 125 1.68 6.81 -5.52
N GLN A 126 2.57 7.35 -4.70
CA GLN A 126 2.98 6.72 -3.45
C GLN A 126 2.57 7.61 -2.29
N ILE A 127 1.84 7.06 -1.33
CA ILE A 127 1.41 7.79 -0.14
C ILE A 127 1.91 7.06 1.09
N SER A 128 2.65 7.77 1.94
CA SER A 128 3.16 7.27 3.21
C SER A 128 2.38 7.90 4.36
N ILE A 129 1.93 7.05 5.28
CA ILE A 129 1.20 7.44 6.48
C ILE A 129 1.99 6.95 7.69
N SER A 130 2.52 7.89 8.47
CA SER A 130 3.18 7.57 9.73
C SER A 130 2.14 7.40 10.82
N LEU A 131 2.20 6.27 11.54
CA LEU A 131 1.32 6.00 12.67
C LEU A 131 2.07 6.19 13.99
N PRO A 132 1.36 6.61 15.06
CA PRO A 132 1.98 6.85 16.35
C PRO A 132 2.55 5.57 16.97
N ASP A 133 3.42 5.75 17.96
CA ASP A 133 3.92 4.65 18.79
C ASP A 133 2.79 4.12 19.68
N THR A 134 2.20 3.05 19.25
CA THR A 134 1.12 2.34 19.94
C THR A 134 1.25 0.84 19.73
N ARG A 135 0.63 0.07 20.62
CA ARG A 135 0.53 -1.38 20.47
C ARG A 135 -0.55 -1.82 19.49
N GLU A 136 -1.47 -0.93 19.19
CA GLU A 136 -2.62 -1.15 18.29
C GLU A 136 -2.62 -0.05 17.22
N PRO A 137 -1.65 -0.08 16.29
CA PRO A 137 -1.60 0.88 15.19
C PRO A 137 -2.80 0.65 14.27
N ALA A 138 -3.51 1.72 13.93
CA ALA A 138 -4.67 1.65 13.07
C ALA A 138 -4.72 2.80 12.06
N VAL A 139 -5.32 2.54 10.91
CA VAL A 139 -5.58 3.51 9.85
C VAL A 139 -6.93 3.20 9.21
N ALA A 140 -7.61 4.19 8.65
CA ALA A 140 -8.89 3.96 7.99
C ALA A 140 -8.74 3.03 6.77
N SER A 141 -9.61 2.04 6.67
CA SER A 141 -9.71 1.14 5.51
C SER A 141 -10.18 1.88 4.25
N VAL A 142 -9.72 1.42 3.11
CA VAL A 142 -10.13 1.91 1.79
C VAL A 142 -10.60 0.77 0.87
N GLN A 143 -10.99 -0.37 1.45
CA GLN A 143 -11.48 -1.53 0.70
C GLN A 143 -12.74 -1.24 -0.13
N ASP A 144 -13.56 -0.30 0.34
CA ASP A 144 -14.79 0.15 -0.32
C ASP A 144 -14.51 1.13 -1.47
N ILE A 145 -13.32 1.74 -1.50
CA ILE A 145 -12.88 2.64 -2.55
C ILE A 145 -12.18 1.84 -3.67
N TRP A 146 -11.24 0.99 -3.31
CA TRP A 146 -10.48 0.17 -4.27
C TRP A 146 -10.56 -1.30 -3.94
N VAL A 147 -11.09 -2.11 -4.85
CA VAL A 147 -11.22 -3.56 -4.66
C VAL A 147 -9.89 -4.25 -4.33
N GLY A 148 -8.78 -3.75 -4.90
CA GLY A 148 -7.45 -4.27 -4.60
C GLY A 148 -7.00 -4.05 -3.16
N ALA A 149 -7.60 -3.10 -2.45
CA ALA A 149 -7.24 -2.81 -1.06
C ALA A 149 -7.68 -3.92 -0.09
N ASP A 150 -8.81 -4.59 -0.33
CA ASP A 150 -9.34 -5.64 0.54
C ASP A 150 -8.28 -6.68 0.91
N TRP A 151 -7.63 -7.25 -0.09
CA TRP A 151 -6.62 -8.28 0.15
C TRP A 151 -5.31 -7.71 0.70
N ASN A 152 -4.86 -6.59 0.18
CA ASN A 152 -3.62 -5.93 0.62
C ASN A 152 -3.69 -5.47 2.09
N GLU A 153 -4.83 -4.99 2.55
CA GLU A 153 -5.06 -4.62 3.96
C GLU A 153 -5.02 -5.86 4.86
N LYS A 154 -5.66 -6.97 4.44
CA LYS A 154 -5.58 -8.25 5.17
C LYS A 154 -4.16 -8.78 5.28
N GLU A 155 -3.37 -8.72 4.20
CA GLU A 155 -1.95 -9.12 4.22
C GLU A 155 -1.13 -8.24 5.16
N THR A 156 -1.33 -6.92 5.10
CA THR A 156 -0.62 -5.97 5.95
C THR A 156 -0.96 -6.18 7.42
N TRP A 157 -2.23 -6.38 7.75
CA TRP A 157 -2.65 -6.73 9.11
C TRP A 157 -2.07 -8.07 9.55
N ASP A 158 -2.17 -9.10 8.74
CA ASP A 158 -1.72 -10.45 9.07
C ASP A 158 -0.21 -10.51 9.34
N LEU A 159 0.58 -9.81 8.53
CA LEU A 159 2.05 -9.86 8.60
C LEU A 159 2.66 -8.85 9.56
N VAL A 160 2.09 -7.66 9.67
CA VAL A 160 2.68 -6.52 10.41
C VAL A 160 1.86 -6.15 11.64
N GLY A 161 0.54 -6.36 11.62
CA GLY A 161 -0.34 -6.06 12.76
C GLY A 161 -0.81 -4.62 12.81
N ILE A 162 -0.96 -3.97 11.66
CA ILE A 162 -1.61 -2.67 11.55
C ILE A 162 -3.08 -2.92 11.24
N ASP A 163 -3.97 -2.41 12.07
CA ASP A 163 -5.41 -2.54 11.89
C ASP A 163 -5.95 -1.53 10.86
N PHE A 164 -7.03 -1.94 10.18
CA PHE A 164 -7.71 -1.11 9.19
C PHE A 164 -9.15 -0.85 9.64
N ASP A 165 -9.38 0.34 10.17
CA ASP A 165 -10.69 0.75 10.72
C ASP A 165 -11.75 0.77 9.64
N GLY A 166 -12.85 0.05 9.86
CA GLY A 166 -13.94 -0.06 8.90
C GLY A 166 -13.76 -1.15 7.85
N HIS A 167 -12.70 -1.95 7.93
CA HIS A 167 -12.53 -3.09 7.03
C HIS A 167 -13.55 -4.21 7.33
N GLU A 168 -14.34 -4.60 6.33
CA GLU A 168 -15.29 -5.69 6.45
C GLU A 168 -14.60 -7.05 6.25
N GLY A 169 -14.65 -7.91 7.26
CA GLY A 169 -14.14 -9.29 7.15
C GLY A 169 -12.64 -9.44 7.28
N MET A 170 -11.98 -8.64 8.14
CA MET A 170 -10.57 -8.81 8.49
C MET A 170 -10.31 -10.23 9.02
N ARG A 171 -9.31 -10.88 8.44
CA ARG A 171 -8.89 -12.24 8.81
C ARG A 171 -7.48 -12.54 8.32
N ARG A 172 -6.84 -13.54 8.90
CA ARG A 172 -5.57 -14.06 8.38
C ARG A 172 -5.72 -14.64 6.98
N VAL A 173 -4.76 -14.35 6.13
CA VAL A 173 -4.75 -14.78 4.72
C VAL A 173 -3.43 -15.48 4.33
N LEU A 174 -2.33 -15.17 4.99
CA LEU A 174 -1.00 -15.75 4.74
C LEU A 174 -0.55 -16.65 5.88
N ASN A 175 -0.73 -16.21 7.14
CA ASN A 175 -0.43 -17.06 8.29
C ASN A 175 -1.54 -18.10 8.52
N PRO A 176 -1.22 -19.28 9.09
CA PRO A 176 -2.22 -20.25 9.52
C PRO A 176 -3.26 -19.64 10.47
N HIS A 177 -4.51 -20.10 10.40
CA HIS A 177 -5.59 -19.58 11.26
C HIS A 177 -5.33 -19.84 12.76
N GLU A 178 -4.57 -20.89 13.09
CA GLU A 178 -4.17 -21.24 14.45
C GLU A 178 -3.02 -20.38 15.00
N THR A 179 -2.49 -19.46 14.19
CA THR A 179 -1.42 -18.55 14.65
C THR A 179 -1.90 -17.75 15.85
N PRO A 180 -1.10 -17.67 16.92
CA PRO A 180 -1.49 -16.95 18.12
C PRO A 180 -1.93 -15.51 17.85
N VAL A 181 -2.91 -15.04 18.61
CA VAL A 181 -3.37 -13.66 18.56
C VAL A 181 -2.21 -12.72 18.89
N GLY A 182 -2.06 -11.64 18.13
CA GLY A 182 -0.98 -10.66 18.32
C GLY A 182 0.38 -11.10 17.76
N TYR A 183 0.47 -12.27 17.12
CA TYR A 183 1.68 -12.66 16.39
C TYR A 183 1.62 -12.19 14.94
N HIS A 184 2.58 -11.34 14.57
CA HIS A 184 2.75 -10.80 13.23
C HIS A 184 4.22 -10.93 12.83
N PRO A 185 4.56 -11.80 11.88
CA PRO A 185 5.93 -12.26 11.65
C PRO A 185 6.90 -11.18 11.15
N LEU A 186 6.40 -10.10 10.55
CA LEU A 186 7.25 -9.02 10.06
C LEU A 186 7.51 -7.92 11.09
N GLN A 187 6.92 -8.01 12.28
CA GLN A 187 7.32 -7.13 13.39
C GLN A 187 8.76 -7.43 13.80
N LYS A 188 9.57 -6.40 13.96
CA LYS A 188 11.03 -6.53 14.15
C LYS A 188 11.45 -7.22 15.45
N GLN A 189 10.55 -7.33 16.44
CA GLN A 189 10.79 -8.15 17.65
C GLN A 189 10.80 -9.64 17.36
N HIS A 190 10.16 -10.09 16.27
CA HIS A 190 10.15 -11.49 15.85
C HIS A 190 11.39 -11.78 15.00
N LYS A 191 12.49 -12.15 15.67
CA LYS A 191 13.73 -12.50 14.98
C LYS A 191 13.55 -13.82 14.24
N LEU A 192 13.88 -13.81 12.95
CA LEU A 192 14.02 -15.03 12.19
C LEU A 192 15.16 -15.87 12.76
N ARG A 193 14.90 -17.16 12.98
CA ARG A 193 15.93 -18.08 13.38
C ARG A 193 16.84 -18.36 12.19
N TYR A 194 18.13 -18.11 12.33
CA TYR A 194 19.09 -18.55 11.33
C TYR A 194 19.21 -20.08 11.44
N HIS A 195 18.87 -20.78 10.39
CA HIS A 195 19.15 -22.20 10.23
C HIS A 195 20.42 -22.34 9.41
N GLY A 196 21.43 -23.02 9.95
CA GLY A 196 22.63 -23.34 9.18
C GLY A 196 22.29 -24.19 7.96
N PHE A 197 23.17 -24.15 6.96
CA PHE A 197 22.98 -24.91 5.74
C PHE A 197 22.83 -26.42 6.01
N GLU A 198 23.57 -26.94 6.98
CA GLU A 198 23.49 -28.34 7.42
C GLU A 198 22.11 -28.68 8.01
N GLU A 199 21.52 -27.79 8.81
CA GLU A 199 20.20 -27.98 9.36
C GLU A 199 19.09 -28.00 8.30
N MET A 200 19.30 -27.35 7.18
CA MET A 200 18.36 -27.39 6.05
C MET A 200 18.46 -28.69 5.24
N TYR A 201 19.65 -29.34 5.23
CA TYR A 201 19.89 -30.53 4.44
C TYR A 201 19.79 -31.84 5.21
N ASP A 202 20.03 -31.84 6.51
CA ASP A 202 19.86 -33.03 7.37
C ASP A 202 18.40 -33.49 7.46
N ASP A 203 17.50 -32.64 7.03
CA ASP A 203 16.07 -32.92 7.04
C ASP A 203 15.57 -33.16 5.61
N VAL A 204 16.11 -34.18 4.94
CA VAL A 204 15.61 -34.64 3.62
C VAL A 204 14.11 -34.99 3.64
N GLN A 205 13.56 -35.14 4.86
CA GLN A 205 12.14 -35.32 5.12
C GLN A 205 11.52 -34.14 5.87
N GLY A 206 12.12 -32.98 5.82
CA GLY A 206 11.95 -31.68 6.47
C GLY A 206 10.59 -31.23 6.97
N TYR A 207 9.59 -32.03 6.84
CA TYR A 207 8.24 -31.79 7.36
C TYR A 207 8.05 -32.29 8.80
N LEU A 208 9.07 -32.89 9.42
CA LEU A 208 8.95 -33.56 10.70
C LEU A 208 9.78 -32.95 11.84
N ARG A 209 10.22 -31.69 11.73
CA ARG A 209 10.87 -31.03 12.87
C ARG A 209 9.93 -30.98 14.05
N LYS A 210 10.21 -31.80 15.04
CA LYS A 210 9.48 -31.77 16.30
C LYS A 210 9.74 -30.45 16.99
N PRO A 211 8.70 -29.76 17.49
CA PRO A 211 8.85 -28.50 18.22
C PRO A 211 9.86 -28.58 19.41
N ALA A 212 10.11 -29.77 19.91
CA ALA A 212 11.07 -30.02 20.99
C ALA A 212 12.55 -29.76 20.62
N ASP A 213 12.90 -29.85 19.34
CA ASP A 213 14.29 -29.63 18.88
C ASP A 213 14.60 -28.14 18.70
N ALA A 214 13.57 -27.34 18.67
CA ALA A 214 13.69 -25.89 18.57
C ALA A 214 14.36 -25.22 19.81
N GLY A 215 14.42 -25.90 20.94
CA GLY A 215 14.97 -25.36 22.18
C GLY A 215 16.44 -25.69 22.49
N LYS A 216 17.10 -26.50 21.66
CA LYS A 216 18.45 -27.03 21.98
C LYS A 216 19.62 -26.35 21.29
N LEU A 217 19.38 -25.29 20.52
CA LEU A 217 20.48 -24.51 19.96
C LEU A 217 20.91 -23.45 20.96
N LYS A 218 22.08 -23.70 21.57
CA LYS A 218 22.81 -22.74 22.40
C LYS A 218 23.52 -21.71 21.52
#